data_eb4d3a8c5b932b07cb3b575ceb08d343
#
_entry.id   eb4d3a8c5b932b07cb3b575ceb08d343
#
_cell.length_a   1.000
_cell.length_b   1.000
_cell.length_c   1.000
_cell.angle_alpha   90.00
_cell.angle_beta   90.00
_cell.angle_gamma   90.00
#
_symmetry.space_group_name_H-M   'P 1'
#
loop_
_entity.id
_entity.type
_entity.pdbx_description
1 polymer ?
#
loop_
_entity_poly.entity_id
_entity_poly.type
_entity_poly.pdbx_seq_one_letter_code
_entity_poly.pdbx_strand_id
1 'polypeptide(L)'
;MRRWIALLVLILSSTAFATDSPTPEDTVKQYLTAVKAGDFNVAYPLVSHDMAQNKTKEEWVKEQQWVMQMAEVKIFEFQVYPGKIEGEKAYVPNVLNSQDKFLNQLGVVEHELYTLVKEDGRWKINQQQIVENTDLAKWFPKESGADKK
;
A
#
# COMPACT_ATOMS: atom_id res chain seq x y z
N MET A 1 58.89 40.65 1.28
CA MET A 1 58.19 39.64 2.13
C MET A 1 56.82 39.37 1.53
N ARG A 2 56.68 38.25 0.81
CA ARG A 2 55.40 37.86 0.16
C ARG A 2 54.70 36.85 1.07
N ARG A 3 53.61 37.28 1.71
CA ARG A 3 52.79 36.42 2.54
C ARG A 3 51.78 35.70 1.63
N TRP A 4 51.95 34.39 1.45
CA TRP A 4 51.01 33.52 0.80
C TRP A 4 49.90 33.12 1.82
N ILE A 5 48.69 33.57 1.58
CA ILE A 5 47.51 33.11 2.35
C ILE A 5 46.96 31.93 1.57
N ALA A 6 47.14 30.73 2.11
CA ALA A 6 46.50 29.53 1.61
C ALA A 6 45.02 29.51 2.04
N LEU A 7 44.12 29.66 1.07
CA LEU A 7 42.70 29.56 1.28
C LEU A 7 42.32 28.05 1.33
N LEU A 8 42.04 27.56 2.51
CA LEU A 8 41.56 26.18 2.72
C LEU A 8 40.07 26.17 2.36
N VAL A 9 39.72 25.64 1.18
CA VAL A 9 38.33 25.42 0.78
C VAL A 9 37.88 24.11 1.42
N LEU A 10 37.08 24.22 2.46
CA LEU A 10 36.42 23.07 3.11
C LEU A 10 35.22 22.64 2.28
N ILE A 11 35.39 21.59 1.45
CA ILE A 11 34.30 20.98 0.71
C ILE A 11 33.48 20.14 1.68
N LEU A 12 32.37 20.70 2.18
CA LEU A 12 31.36 19.91 2.88
C LEU A 12 30.66 19.00 1.86
N SER A 13 31.09 17.75 1.78
CA SER A 13 30.35 16.71 1.06
C SER A 13 29.08 16.39 1.85
N SER A 14 27.97 17.01 1.46
CA SER A 14 26.64 16.64 1.93
C SER A 14 26.31 15.25 1.38
N THR A 15 26.51 14.20 2.18
CA THR A 15 25.95 12.88 1.88
C THR A 15 24.43 12.99 2.06
N ALA A 16 23.73 13.24 0.96
CA ALA A 16 22.29 13.08 0.91
C ALA A 16 22.00 11.58 1.13
N PHE A 17 21.53 11.21 2.32
CA PHE A 17 20.89 9.93 2.52
C PHE A 17 19.63 9.95 1.65
N ALA A 18 19.69 9.27 0.51
CA ALA A 18 18.50 8.93 -0.25
C ALA A 18 17.70 7.98 0.64
N THR A 19 16.69 8.50 1.33
CA THR A 19 15.66 7.66 1.92
C THR A 19 14.95 7.01 0.76
N ASP A 20 15.18 5.71 0.54
CA ASP A 20 14.47 4.95 -0.48
C ASP A 20 12.97 5.14 -0.27
N SER A 21 12.30 5.67 -1.30
CA SER A 21 10.85 5.83 -1.28
C SER A 21 10.22 4.45 -1.10
N PRO A 22 9.17 4.31 -0.26
CA PRO A 22 8.50 3.03 -0.06
C PRO A 22 8.15 2.35 -1.38
N THR A 23 8.37 1.04 -1.46
CA THR A 23 7.97 0.25 -2.62
C THR A 23 6.44 0.18 -2.72
N PRO A 24 5.88 -0.25 -3.86
CA PRO A 24 4.45 -0.49 -3.95
C PRO A 24 3.94 -1.46 -2.88
N GLU A 25 4.69 -2.54 -2.62
CA GLU A 25 4.36 -3.53 -1.60
C GLU A 25 4.38 -2.93 -0.20
N ASP A 26 5.38 -2.10 0.11
CA ASP A 26 5.46 -1.41 1.40
C ASP A 26 4.29 -0.45 1.60
N THR A 27 3.87 0.23 0.53
CA THR A 27 2.70 1.13 0.55
C THR A 27 1.43 0.35 0.88
N VAL A 28 1.21 -0.82 0.25
CA VAL A 28 0.05 -1.69 0.53
C VAL A 28 0.12 -2.24 1.96
N LYS A 29 1.30 -2.69 2.43
CA LYS A 29 1.47 -3.18 3.82
C LYS A 29 1.15 -2.09 4.84
N GLN A 30 1.66 -0.87 4.64
CA GLN A 30 1.39 0.25 5.53
C GLN A 30 -0.10 0.61 5.55
N TYR A 31 -0.74 0.63 4.39
CA TYR A 31 -2.17 0.89 4.26
C TYR A 31 -3.01 -0.17 5.00
N LEU A 32 -2.79 -1.45 4.73
CA LEU A 32 -3.52 -2.54 5.38
C LEU A 32 -3.28 -2.58 6.90
N THR A 33 -2.07 -2.27 7.34
CA THR A 33 -1.76 -2.15 8.78
C THR A 33 -2.57 -1.04 9.42
N ALA A 34 -2.63 0.13 8.78
CA ALA A 34 -3.40 1.27 9.28
C ALA A 34 -4.91 0.98 9.29
N VAL A 35 -5.44 0.40 8.20
CA VAL A 35 -6.87 0.04 8.10
C VAL A 35 -7.24 -1.00 9.15
N LYS A 36 -6.42 -2.04 9.34
CA LYS A 36 -6.63 -3.06 10.39
C LYS A 36 -6.65 -2.47 11.79
N ALA A 37 -5.83 -1.46 12.04
CA ALA A 37 -5.80 -0.72 13.31
C ALA A 37 -6.94 0.32 13.44
N GLY A 38 -7.71 0.57 12.38
CA GLY A 38 -8.71 1.65 12.33
C GLY A 38 -8.11 3.05 12.26
N ASP A 39 -6.81 3.16 11.96
CA ASP A 39 -6.10 4.44 11.86
C ASP A 39 -6.13 4.99 10.43
N PHE A 40 -7.28 5.53 10.06
CA PHE A 40 -7.48 6.12 8.74
C PHE A 40 -6.73 7.43 8.53
N ASN A 41 -6.26 8.07 9.59
CA ASN A 41 -5.38 9.24 9.49
C ASN A 41 -4.02 8.88 8.91
N VAL A 42 -3.52 7.67 9.21
CA VAL A 42 -2.30 7.10 8.64
C VAL A 42 -2.55 6.50 7.25
N ALA A 43 -3.74 5.94 7.00
CA ALA A 43 -4.09 5.36 5.71
C ALA A 43 -4.28 6.42 4.60
N TYR A 44 -4.87 7.58 4.90
CA TYR A 44 -5.20 8.61 3.92
C TYR A 44 -4.02 9.05 3.04
N PRO A 45 -2.82 9.36 3.56
CA PRO A 45 -1.70 9.77 2.72
C PRO A 45 -1.16 8.66 1.80
N LEU A 46 -1.64 7.42 1.94
CA LEU A 46 -1.23 6.27 1.13
C LEU A 46 -2.17 6.01 -0.05
N VAL A 47 -3.32 6.69 -0.12
CA VAL A 47 -4.26 6.58 -1.23
C VAL A 47 -4.13 7.74 -2.20
N SER A 48 -4.52 7.51 -3.46
CA SER A 48 -4.53 8.55 -4.50
C SER A 48 -5.70 9.52 -4.32
N HIS A 49 -5.63 10.67 -4.97
CA HIS A 49 -6.75 11.59 -5.02
C HIS A 49 -8.01 10.95 -5.60
N ASP A 50 -7.85 10.13 -6.64
CA ASP A 50 -8.97 9.42 -7.26
C ASP A 50 -9.62 8.43 -6.31
N MET A 51 -8.83 7.60 -5.60
CA MET A 51 -9.35 6.66 -4.61
C MET A 51 -10.02 7.38 -3.44
N ALA A 52 -9.48 8.51 -3.02
CA ALA A 52 -10.09 9.38 -2.01
C ALA A 52 -11.29 10.18 -2.55
N GLN A 53 -11.62 10.09 -3.85
CA GLN A 53 -12.69 10.86 -4.51
C GLN A 53 -12.52 12.37 -4.34
N ASN A 54 -11.27 12.83 -4.32
CA ASN A 54 -10.90 14.23 -4.06
C ASN A 54 -11.45 14.80 -2.74
N LYS A 55 -11.80 13.95 -1.79
CA LYS A 55 -12.25 14.36 -0.45
C LYS A 55 -11.06 14.86 0.38
N THR A 56 -11.37 15.77 1.30
CA THR A 56 -10.40 16.15 2.33
C THR A 56 -10.08 14.96 3.23
N LYS A 57 -8.98 15.04 3.96
CA LYS A 57 -8.60 13.99 4.91
C LYS A 57 -9.71 13.72 5.93
N GLU A 58 -10.28 14.78 6.49
CA GLU A 58 -11.31 14.69 7.52
C GLU A 58 -12.58 14.00 6.99
N GLU A 59 -13.01 14.34 5.79
CA GLU A 59 -14.19 13.74 5.14
C GLU A 59 -13.96 12.26 4.85
N TRP A 60 -12.80 11.94 4.26
CA TRP A 60 -12.46 10.56 3.92
C TRP A 60 -12.31 9.68 5.18
N VAL A 61 -11.59 10.15 6.19
CA VAL A 61 -11.40 9.43 7.46
C VAL A 61 -12.74 9.14 8.13
N LYS A 62 -13.62 10.14 8.22
CA LYS A 62 -14.96 9.99 8.79
C LYS A 62 -15.80 8.96 8.05
N GLU A 63 -15.74 9.00 6.72
CA GLU A 63 -16.45 8.04 5.87
C GLU A 63 -15.93 6.60 6.08
N GLN A 64 -14.60 6.40 6.07
CA GLN A 64 -14.02 5.07 6.28
C GLN A 64 -14.37 4.52 7.68
N GLN A 65 -14.29 5.33 8.71
CA GLN A 65 -14.68 4.95 10.07
C GLN A 65 -16.16 4.52 10.12
N TRP A 66 -17.01 5.28 9.47
CA TRP A 66 -18.44 4.95 9.41
C TRP A 66 -18.70 3.63 8.68
N VAL A 67 -18.07 3.40 7.54
CA VAL A 67 -18.18 2.15 6.78
C VAL A 67 -17.71 0.95 7.61
N MET A 68 -16.55 1.05 8.24
CA MET A 68 -15.99 -0.01 9.07
C MET A 68 -16.92 -0.37 10.24
N GLN A 69 -17.49 0.63 10.91
CA GLN A 69 -18.41 0.42 12.01
C GLN A 69 -19.74 -0.17 11.55
N MET A 70 -20.32 0.38 10.47
CA MET A 70 -21.62 -0.06 9.97
C MET A 70 -21.58 -1.48 9.43
N ALA A 71 -20.52 -1.84 8.72
CA ALA A 71 -20.32 -3.19 8.20
C ALA A 71 -19.70 -4.15 9.23
N GLU A 72 -19.33 -3.68 10.42
CA GLU A 72 -18.67 -4.49 11.46
C GLU A 72 -17.46 -5.25 10.91
N VAL A 73 -16.66 -4.56 10.08
CA VAL A 73 -15.49 -5.15 9.42
C VAL A 73 -14.45 -5.56 10.46
N LYS A 74 -13.97 -6.79 10.33
CA LYS A 74 -12.87 -7.33 11.13
C LYS A 74 -11.80 -7.88 10.20
N ILE A 75 -10.60 -7.31 10.25
CA ILE A 75 -9.43 -7.81 9.52
C ILE A 75 -8.59 -8.63 10.49
N PHE A 76 -8.47 -9.93 10.24
CA PHE A 76 -7.69 -10.83 11.08
C PHE A 76 -6.22 -10.82 10.68
N GLU A 77 -5.94 -11.02 9.40
CA GLU A 77 -4.58 -11.02 8.85
C GLU A 77 -4.58 -10.69 7.36
N PHE A 78 -3.41 -10.35 6.84
CA PHE A 78 -3.21 -10.14 5.42
C PHE A 78 -1.80 -10.57 5.02
N GLN A 79 -1.62 -10.93 3.75
CA GLN A 79 -0.33 -11.28 3.19
C GLN A 79 -0.15 -10.60 1.84
N VAL A 80 0.82 -9.68 1.77
CA VAL A 80 1.19 -8.98 0.55
C VAL A 80 2.21 -9.81 -0.22
N TYR A 81 1.96 -10.04 -1.50
CA TYR A 81 2.84 -10.76 -2.43
C TYR A 81 3.66 -9.78 -3.28
N PRO A 82 4.77 -10.25 -3.87
CA PRO A 82 5.54 -9.43 -4.80
C PRO A 82 4.68 -8.88 -5.93
N GLY A 83 4.78 -7.58 -6.17
CA GLY A 83 4.02 -6.87 -7.19
C GLY A 83 4.74 -6.79 -8.53
N LYS A 84 4.09 -6.13 -9.48
CA LYS A 84 4.54 -5.87 -10.82
C LYS A 84 4.50 -4.38 -11.11
N ILE A 85 5.61 -3.80 -11.55
CA ILE A 85 5.66 -2.40 -11.96
C ILE A 85 5.62 -2.34 -13.49
N GLU A 86 4.70 -1.56 -14.02
CA GLU A 86 4.52 -1.29 -15.44
C GLU A 86 4.44 0.23 -15.66
N GLY A 87 5.59 0.86 -15.93
CA GLY A 87 5.68 2.31 -16.08
C GLY A 87 5.32 3.05 -14.78
N GLU A 88 4.29 3.87 -14.85
CA GLU A 88 3.77 4.69 -13.74
C GLU A 88 2.71 3.98 -12.89
N LYS A 89 2.46 2.69 -13.17
CA LYS A 89 1.52 1.85 -12.43
C LYS A 89 2.23 0.68 -11.78
N ALA A 90 1.69 0.22 -10.67
CA ALA A 90 2.09 -1.01 -10.02
C ALA A 90 0.86 -1.83 -9.64
N TYR A 91 1.03 -3.14 -9.63
CA TYR A 91 -0.02 -4.11 -9.28
C TYR A 91 0.51 -4.99 -8.17
N VAL A 92 -0.16 -4.97 -7.02
CA VAL A 92 0.31 -5.68 -5.83
C VAL A 92 -0.78 -6.64 -5.36
N PRO A 93 -0.54 -7.96 -5.46
CA PRO A 93 -1.46 -8.97 -4.96
C PRO A 93 -1.43 -9.03 -3.42
N ASN A 94 -2.59 -9.30 -2.83
CA ASN A 94 -2.75 -9.51 -1.39
C ASN A 94 -3.78 -10.60 -1.12
N VAL A 95 -3.55 -11.37 -0.08
CA VAL A 95 -4.55 -12.28 0.50
C VAL A 95 -5.05 -11.66 1.80
N LEU A 96 -6.36 -11.47 1.91
CA LEU A 96 -7.00 -10.87 3.05
C LEU A 96 -7.88 -11.89 3.77
N ASN A 97 -7.65 -12.06 5.07
CA ASN A 97 -8.54 -12.77 5.96
C ASN A 97 -9.34 -11.76 6.76
N SER A 98 -10.59 -11.58 6.39
CA SER A 98 -11.51 -10.62 7.00
C SER A 98 -12.92 -11.18 7.11
N GLN A 99 -13.77 -10.48 7.85
CA GLN A 99 -15.19 -10.76 7.97
C GLN A 99 -15.96 -9.45 8.09
N ASP A 100 -17.13 -9.38 7.49
CA ASP A 100 -18.09 -8.31 7.68
C ASP A 100 -19.53 -8.87 7.67
N LYS A 101 -20.50 -8.04 8.01
CA LYS A 101 -21.89 -8.51 8.11
C LYS A 101 -22.69 -8.48 6.80
N PHE A 102 -22.11 -7.99 5.70
CA PHE A 102 -22.83 -7.84 4.44
C PHE A 102 -22.29 -8.72 3.31
N LEU A 103 -20.98 -8.60 3.02
CA LEU A 103 -20.36 -9.20 1.83
C LEU A 103 -19.58 -10.46 2.18
N ASN A 104 -18.92 -10.50 3.32
CA ASN A 104 -18.09 -11.64 3.75
C ASN A 104 -18.49 -12.14 5.14
N GLN A 105 -19.75 -12.49 5.30
CA GLN A 105 -20.31 -12.96 6.58
C GLN A 105 -19.67 -14.25 7.10
N LEU A 106 -19.19 -15.11 6.20
CA LEU A 106 -18.56 -16.40 6.53
C LEU A 106 -17.07 -16.30 6.83
N GLY A 107 -16.46 -15.12 6.63
CA GLY A 107 -15.02 -14.94 6.80
C GLY A 107 -14.18 -15.72 5.79
N VAL A 108 -14.64 -15.81 4.56
CA VAL A 108 -13.89 -16.44 3.47
C VAL A 108 -12.66 -15.58 3.14
N VAL A 109 -11.53 -16.24 2.95
CA VAL A 109 -10.29 -15.57 2.53
C VAL A 109 -10.46 -15.00 1.13
N GLU A 110 -10.10 -13.73 0.96
CA GLU A 110 -10.23 -12.99 -0.29
C GLU A 110 -8.86 -12.76 -0.93
N HIS A 111 -8.80 -12.97 -2.24
CA HIS A 111 -7.63 -12.63 -3.05
C HIS A 111 -7.88 -11.27 -3.69
N GLU A 112 -7.00 -10.33 -3.39
CA GLU A 112 -7.13 -8.94 -3.80
C GLU A 112 -6.00 -8.51 -4.71
N LEU A 113 -6.25 -7.53 -5.56
CA LEU A 113 -5.25 -6.83 -6.34
C LEU A 113 -5.36 -5.33 -6.09
N TYR A 114 -4.26 -4.75 -5.63
CA TYR A 114 -4.11 -3.31 -5.50
C TYR A 114 -3.44 -2.75 -6.74
N THR A 115 -4.05 -1.75 -7.36
CA THR A 115 -3.42 -0.94 -8.39
C THR A 115 -2.93 0.36 -7.77
N LEU A 116 -1.65 0.65 -7.96
CA LEU A 116 -1.02 1.87 -7.47
C LEU A 116 -0.61 2.76 -8.64
N VAL A 117 -0.60 4.05 -8.38
CA VAL A 117 -0.09 5.09 -9.28
C VAL A 117 0.92 5.97 -8.55
N LYS A 118 1.77 6.69 -9.30
CA LYS A 118 2.65 7.70 -8.70
C LYS A 118 1.95 9.04 -8.64
N GLU A 119 1.91 9.62 -7.44
CA GLU A 119 1.55 11.01 -7.19
C GLU A 119 2.67 11.67 -6.37
N ASP A 120 3.18 12.80 -6.83
CA ASP A 120 4.29 13.51 -6.19
C ASP A 120 5.52 12.62 -5.94
N GLY A 121 5.83 11.73 -6.89
CA GLY A 121 6.94 10.80 -6.82
C GLY A 121 6.78 9.63 -5.85
N ARG A 122 5.61 9.46 -5.26
CA ARG A 122 5.30 8.39 -4.30
C ARG A 122 4.23 7.46 -4.83
N TRP A 123 4.34 6.18 -4.50
CA TRP A 123 3.29 5.21 -4.80
C TRP A 123 2.06 5.47 -3.92
N LYS A 124 0.89 5.49 -4.57
CA LYS A 124 -0.42 5.69 -3.94
C LYS A 124 -1.38 4.60 -4.41
N ILE A 125 -2.14 4.06 -3.50
CA ILE A 125 -3.20 3.10 -3.83
C ILE A 125 -4.30 3.83 -4.58
N ASN A 126 -4.61 3.36 -5.79
CA ASN A 126 -5.62 3.95 -6.66
C ASN A 126 -6.87 3.10 -6.80
N GLN A 127 -6.73 1.79 -6.67
CA GLN A 127 -7.84 0.85 -6.78
C GLN A 127 -7.56 -0.42 -5.99
N GLN A 128 -8.60 -1.02 -5.46
CA GLN A 128 -8.62 -2.34 -4.84
C GLN A 128 -9.73 -3.15 -5.52
N GLN A 129 -9.43 -4.38 -5.90
CA GLN A 129 -10.40 -5.28 -6.52
C GLN A 129 -10.20 -6.71 -6.05
N ILE A 130 -11.27 -7.50 -6.02
CA ILE A 130 -11.21 -8.94 -5.80
C ILE A 130 -10.74 -9.61 -7.09
N VAL A 131 -9.82 -10.57 -6.96
CA VAL A 131 -9.29 -11.35 -8.08
C VAL A 131 -10.19 -12.56 -8.30
N GLU A 132 -10.73 -12.67 -9.49
CA GLU A 132 -11.55 -13.82 -9.91
C GLU A 132 -10.71 -15.11 -9.98
N ASN A 133 -11.35 -16.25 -9.75
CA ASN A 133 -10.68 -17.56 -9.73
C ASN A 133 -9.89 -17.86 -11.03
N THR A 134 -10.34 -17.35 -12.16
CA THR A 134 -9.68 -17.50 -13.47
C THR A 134 -8.33 -16.78 -13.54
N ASP A 135 -8.15 -15.73 -12.74
CA ASP A 135 -6.97 -14.87 -12.75
C ASP A 135 -6.00 -15.12 -11.57
N LEU A 136 -6.37 -16.00 -10.63
CA LEU A 136 -5.53 -16.30 -9.47
C LEU A 136 -4.12 -16.73 -9.86
N ALA A 137 -3.98 -17.61 -10.85
CA ALA A 137 -2.67 -18.10 -11.28
C ALA A 137 -1.76 -17.02 -11.88
N LYS A 138 -2.33 -15.91 -12.34
CA LYS A 138 -1.58 -14.76 -12.88
C LYS A 138 -0.91 -13.95 -11.78
N TRP A 139 -1.58 -13.81 -10.64
CA TRP A 139 -1.18 -12.87 -9.59
C TRP A 139 -0.58 -13.53 -8.36
N PHE A 140 -0.93 -14.80 -8.09
CA PHE A 140 -0.45 -15.51 -6.92
C PHE A 140 0.47 -16.65 -7.32
N PRO A 141 1.63 -16.82 -6.66
CA PRO A 141 2.49 -17.95 -6.94
C PRO A 141 1.75 -19.24 -6.62
N LYS A 142 1.92 -20.25 -7.47
CA LYS A 142 1.47 -21.61 -7.14
C LYS A 142 2.19 -22.02 -5.87
N GLU A 143 1.47 -22.44 -4.86
CA GLU A 143 2.07 -23.07 -3.69
C GLU A 143 2.88 -24.27 -4.18
N SER A 144 4.20 -24.15 -4.09
CA SER A 144 5.10 -25.21 -4.48
C SER A 144 5.03 -26.29 -3.37
N GLY A 145 4.12 -27.25 -3.53
CA GLY A 145 4.21 -28.45 -2.71
C GLY A 145 2.96 -29.09 -2.12
N ALA A 146 1.74 -28.67 -2.47
CA ALA A 146 0.53 -29.27 -1.90
C ALA A 146 -0.10 -30.40 -2.73
N ASP A 147 0.53 -30.83 -3.83
CA ASP A 147 0.06 -32.00 -4.60
C ASP A 147 1.15 -33.07 -4.69
N LYS A 148 1.52 -33.62 -3.55
CA LYS A 148 2.17 -34.94 -3.46
C LYS A 148 1.63 -35.69 -2.25
N LYS A 149 0.46 -36.26 -2.38
CA LYS A 149 0.14 -37.62 -1.96
C LYS A 149 -1.30 -37.96 -2.30
#